data_4658e0bbc3b92fdd2bd01112a05b8e02
#
_entry.id   4658e0bbc3b92fdd2bd01112a05b8e02
#
_cell.length_a   1.000
_cell.length_b   1.000
_cell.length_c   1.000
_cell.angle_alpha   90.00
_cell.angle_beta   90.00
_cell.angle_gamma   90.00
#
_symmetry.space_group_name_H-M   'P 1'
#
loop_
_entity.id
_entity.type
_entity.pdbx_description
1 polymer ?
#
loop_
_entity_poly.entity_id
_entity_poly.type
_entity_poly.pdbx_seq_one_letter_code
_entity_poly.pdbx_strand_id
1 'polypeptide(L)'
;MNVSHKWVFSLAAAAALSLLSMSANAAERTDDSALSKAVKTWDLDLAKSDDVQTLNARLRDAANDVCSAEARRHWSNTRRPVPLGWRERCVSDAVAAAVREVGNRRLAMDNTRALF
;
A
#
# COMPACT_ATOMS: atom_id res chain seq x y z
N MET A 1 -16.80 48.74 4.17
CA MET A 1 -15.84 49.20 3.33
C MET A 1 -14.63 48.30 3.21
N ASN A 2 -13.68 48.42 4.05
CA ASN A 2 -12.41 47.72 3.90
C ASN A 2 -12.51 46.23 4.13
N VAL A 3 -13.57 45.79 4.72
CA VAL A 3 -13.77 44.41 5.08
C VAL A 3 -13.88 43.50 3.87
N SER A 4 -14.53 44.00 2.84
CA SER A 4 -14.76 43.18 1.64
C SER A 4 -13.48 42.82 0.89
N HIS A 5 -12.49 43.62 0.98
CA HIS A 5 -11.24 43.37 0.29
C HIS A 5 -10.45 42.23 0.92
N LYS A 6 -10.61 42.04 2.20
CA LYS A 6 -9.86 41.02 2.92
C LYS A 6 -10.29 39.62 2.58
N TRP A 7 -11.50 39.49 2.20
CA TRP A 7 -12.07 38.18 1.86
C TRP A 7 -11.45 37.55 0.63
N VAL A 8 -11.19 38.41 -0.34
CA VAL A 8 -10.69 37.93 -1.63
C VAL A 8 -9.31 37.30 -1.49
N PHE A 9 -8.48 37.89 -0.66
CA PHE A 9 -7.13 37.40 -0.49
C PHE A 9 -7.05 36.06 0.21
N SER A 10 -7.92 35.87 1.18
CA SER A 10 -7.93 34.62 1.93
C SER A 10 -8.29 33.44 1.08
N LEU A 11 -9.21 33.60 0.19
CA LEU A 11 -9.65 32.52 -0.68
C LEU A 11 -8.58 32.11 -1.69
N ALA A 12 -7.88 33.08 -2.22
CA ALA A 12 -6.84 32.82 -3.19
C ALA A 12 -5.66 32.06 -2.56
N ALA A 13 -5.32 32.41 -1.34
CA ALA A 13 -4.24 31.76 -0.64
C ALA A 13 -4.56 30.30 -0.32
N ALA A 14 -5.79 30.03 0.05
CA ALA A 14 -6.21 28.67 0.36
C ALA A 14 -6.15 27.77 -0.86
N ALA A 15 -6.57 28.25 -2.00
CA ALA A 15 -6.54 27.49 -3.23
C ALA A 15 -5.11 27.12 -3.65
N ALA A 16 -4.21 28.04 -3.52
CA ALA A 16 -2.81 27.82 -3.87
C ALA A 16 -2.17 26.75 -2.99
N LEU A 17 -2.46 26.77 -1.72
CA LEU A 17 -1.93 25.78 -0.78
C LEU A 17 -2.41 24.36 -1.09
N SER A 18 -3.64 24.25 -1.49
CA SER A 18 -4.21 22.94 -1.82
C SER A 18 -3.49 22.29 -3.00
N LEU A 19 -3.18 23.06 -4.00
CA LEU A 19 -2.49 22.53 -5.17
C LEU A 19 -1.07 22.08 -4.86
N LEU A 20 -0.39 22.81 -4.01
CA LEU A 20 0.96 22.44 -3.61
C LEU A 20 0.99 21.14 -2.83
N SER A 21 0.00 20.94 -1.98
CA SER A 21 -0.09 19.73 -1.19
C SER A 21 -0.26 18.49 -2.07
N MET A 22 -1.04 18.59 -3.10
CA MET A 22 -1.23 17.47 -4.01
C MET A 22 0.05 17.13 -4.79
N SER A 23 0.78 18.12 -5.19
CA SER A 23 2.03 17.90 -5.90
C SER A 23 3.08 17.24 -5.03
N ALA A 24 3.16 17.62 -3.78
CA ALA A 24 4.09 17.03 -2.84
C ALA A 24 3.80 15.54 -2.63
N ASN A 25 2.54 15.18 -2.48
CA ASN A 25 2.15 13.78 -2.31
C ASN A 25 2.49 12.93 -3.52
N ALA A 26 2.32 13.44 -4.71
CA ALA A 26 2.68 12.73 -5.92
C ALA A 26 4.19 12.52 -6.02
N ALA A 27 4.99 13.47 -5.62
CA ALA A 27 6.44 13.38 -5.64
C ALA A 27 6.96 12.32 -4.65
N GLU A 28 6.35 12.21 -3.49
CA GLU A 28 6.75 11.22 -2.49
C GLU A 28 6.58 9.80 -2.96
N ARG A 29 5.59 9.53 -3.78
CA ARG A 29 5.34 8.19 -4.30
C ARG A 29 6.39 7.68 -5.26
N THR A 30 7.09 8.56 -5.88
CA THR A 30 8.17 8.20 -6.77
C THR A 30 9.46 7.92 -6.04
N ASP A 31 9.47 8.22 -4.78
CA ASP A 31 10.57 7.85 -3.94
C ASP A 31 10.64 6.35 -3.87
N ASP A 32 11.64 5.80 -4.46
CA ASP A 32 11.82 4.40 -4.77
C ASP A 32 12.17 3.52 -3.58
N SER A 33 12.12 4.07 -2.41
CA SER A 33 12.56 3.36 -1.23
C SER A 33 11.74 2.11 -0.94
N ALA A 34 10.46 2.12 -1.30
CA ALA A 34 9.57 0.98 -1.07
C ALA A 34 8.94 0.51 -2.37
N LEU A 35 9.06 -0.78 -2.66
CA LEU A 35 8.35 -1.41 -3.75
C LEU A 35 6.93 -1.74 -3.29
N SER A 36 5.96 -1.47 -4.16
CA SER A 36 4.56 -1.72 -3.88
C SER A 36 3.82 -2.18 -5.12
N LYS A 37 2.69 -2.83 -4.92
CA LYS A 37 1.82 -3.29 -5.99
C LYS A 37 0.37 -3.11 -5.60
N ALA A 38 -0.43 -2.51 -6.48
CA ALA A 38 -1.85 -2.34 -6.27
C ALA A 38 -2.58 -3.67 -6.40
N VAL A 39 -3.55 -3.90 -5.53
CA VAL A 39 -4.39 -5.10 -5.54
C VAL A 39 -5.84 -4.70 -5.80
N LYS A 40 -6.45 -5.33 -6.79
CA LYS A 40 -7.83 -5.10 -7.17
C LYS A 40 -8.78 -5.61 -6.08
N THR A 41 -9.72 -4.78 -5.64
CA THR A 41 -10.66 -5.13 -4.59
C THR A 41 -12.11 -4.82 -4.92
N TRP A 42 -12.38 -3.93 -5.86
CA TRP A 42 -13.73 -3.40 -6.10
C TRP A 42 -14.71 -4.40 -6.69
N ASP A 43 -14.25 -5.51 -7.22
CA ASP A 43 -15.08 -6.58 -7.76
C ASP A 43 -15.46 -7.63 -6.73
N LEU A 44 -15.04 -7.45 -5.47
CA LEU A 44 -15.22 -8.43 -4.42
C LEU A 44 -16.20 -7.93 -3.35
N ASP A 45 -17.01 -8.85 -2.85
CA ASP A 45 -17.88 -8.63 -1.71
C ASP A 45 -17.29 -9.34 -0.48
N LEU A 46 -16.69 -8.58 0.42
CA LEU A 46 -16.01 -9.12 1.59
C LEU A 46 -16.97 -9.67 2.66
N ALA A 47 -18.28 -9.60 2.42
CA ALA A 47 -19.24 -10.34 3.21
C ALA A 47 -19.30 -11.82 2.83
N LYS A 48 -18.79 -12.18 1.66
CA LYS A 48 -18.75 -13.55 1.15
C LYS A 48 -17.40 -14.19 1.39
N SER A 49 -17.39 -15.41 1.91
CA SER A 49 -16.15 -16.09 2.23
C SER A 49 -15.30 -16.40 0.99
N ASP A 50 -15.94 -16.73 -0.13
CA ASP A 50 -15.20 -16.99 -1.37
C ASP A 50 -14.45 -15.74 -1.87
N ASP A 51 -15.08 -14.58 -1.77
CA ASP A 51 -14.44 -13.33 -2.15
C ASP A 51 -13.33 -12.94 -1.18
N VAL A 52 -13.48 -13.24 0.09
CA VAL A 52 -12.41 -13.05 1.09
C VAL A 52 -11.20 -13.91 0.74
N GLN A 53 -11.41 -15.17 0.38
CA GLN A 53 -10.33 -16.06 -0.04
C GLN A 53 -9.66 -15.57 -1.32
N THR A 54 -10.45 -15.08 -2.26
CA THR A 54 -9.93 -14.50 -3.50
C THR A 54 -9.04 -13.29 -3.21
N LEU A 55 -9.47 -12.40 -2.34
CA LEU A 55 -8.66 -11.25 -1.96
C LEU A 55 -7.37 -11.68 -1.27
N ASN A 56 -7.45 -12.64 -0.38
CA ASN A 56 -6.26 -13.15 0.31
C ASN A 56 -5.25 -13.74 -0.68
N ALA A 57 -5.72 -14.49 -1.68
CA ALA A 57 -4.86 -15.01 -2.74
C ALA A 57 -4.20 -13.88 -3.55
N ARG A 58 -4.96 -12.86 -3.91
CA ARG A 58 -4.41 -11.69 -4.62
C ARG A 58 -3.36 -10.94 -3.81
N LEU A 59 -3.59 -10.79 -2.51
CA LEU A 59 -2.62 -10.16 -1.62
C LEU A 59 -1.32 -10.95 -1.54
N ARG A 60 -1.40 -12.26 -1.47
CA ARG A 60 -0.22 -13.13 -1.45
C ARG A 60 0.56 -13.07 -2.75
N ASP A 61 -0.14 -13.10 -3.89
CA ASP A 61 0.50 -13.00 -5.20
C ASP A 61 1.22 -11.66 -5.35
N ALA A 62 0.57 -10.57 -4.96
CA ALA A 62 1.19 -9.25 -4.99
C ALA A 62 2.39 -9.16 -4.05
N ALA A 63 2.29 -9.72 -2.86
CA ALA A 63 3.40 -9.76 -1.91
C ALA A 63 4.58 -10.57 -2.44
N ASN A 64 4.31 -11.70 -3.09
CA ASN A 64 5.36 -12.49 -3.74
C ASN A 64 6.08 -11.70 -4.82
N ASP A 65 5.35 -10.95 -5.63
CA ASP A 65 5.94 -10.12 -6.67
C ASP A 65 6.84 -9.03 -6.09
N VAL A 66 6.35 -8.34 -5.08
CA VAL A 66 7.10 -7.26 -4.40
C VAL A 66 8.35 -7.83 -3.72
N CYS A 67 8.22 -8.90 -2.97
CA CYS A 67 9.34 -9.50 -2.27
C CYS A 67 10.38 -10.08 -3.23
N SER A 68 9.95 -10.62 -4.37
CA SER A 68 10.87 -11.08 -5.41
C SER A 68 11.65 -9.93 -6.03
N ALA A 69 10.99 -8.81 -6.29
CA ALA A 69 11.63 -7.62 -6.81
C ALA A 69 12.65 -7.05 -5.81
N GLU A 70 12.31 -7.04 -4.54
CA GLU A 70 13.24 -6.60 -3.50
C GLU A 70 14.46 -7.51 -3.38
N ALA A 71 14.28 -8.81 -3.47
CA ALA A 71 15.39 -9.76 -3.45
C ALA A 71 16.34 -9.54 -4.63
N ARG A 72 15.80 -9.27 -5.82
CA ARG A 72 16.61 -8.94 -7.00
C ARG A 72 17.39 -7.64 -6.80
N ARG A 73 16.74 -6.64 -6.23
CA ARG A 73 17.37 -5.35 -5.93
C ARG A 73 18.49 -5.51 -4.90
N HIS A 74 18.26 -6.29 -3.87
CA HIS A 74 19.29 -6.61 -2.88
C HIS A 74 20.50 -7.26 -3.54
N TRP A 75 20.28 -8.25 -4.39
CA TRP A 75 21.35 -8.90 -5.16
C TRP A 75 22.12 -7.89 -6.02
N SER A 76 21.41 -7.02 -6.72
CA SER A 76 22.06 -6.02 -7.58
C SER A 76 22.95 -5.07 -6.79
N ASN A 77 22.54 -4.71 -5.60
CA ASN A 77 23.25 -3.75 -4.76
C ASN A 77 24.41 -4.37 -3.98
N THR A 78 24.25 -5.59 -3.51
CA THR A 78 25.19 -6.22 -2.58
C THR A 78 25.96 -7.40 -3.16
N ARG A 79 25.48 -7.96 -4.26
CA ARG A 79 25.96 -9.22 -4.83
C ARG A 79 25.86 -10.40 -3.85
N ARG A 80 24.96 -10.29 -2.89
CA ARG A 80 24.69 -11.33 -1.91
C ARG A 80 23.22 -11.73 -1.97
N PRO A 81 22.90 -13.02 -1.81
CA PRO A 81 21.51 -13.43 -1.71
C PRO A 81 20.88 -12.92 -0.42
N VAL A 82 19.57 -12.83 -0.40
CA VAL A 82 18.85 -12.57 0.83
C VAL A 82 19.00 -13.74 1.80
N PRO A 83 18.94 -13.49 3.11
CA PRO A 83 19.05 -14.57 4.09
C PRO A 83 17.97 -15.64 3.93
N LEU A 84 18.30 -16.85 4.36
CA LEU A 84 17.35 -17.94 4.35
C LEU A 84 16.11 -17.58 5.16
N GLY A 85 14.93 -17.87 4.63
CA GLY A 85 13.66 -17.54 5.28
C GLY A 85 13.23 -16.07 5.15
N TRP A 86 14.05 -15.23 4.56
CA TRP A 86 13.72 -13.82 4.37
C TRP A 86 12.47 -13.65 3.51
N ARG A 87 12.37 -14.42 2.45
CA ARG A 87 11.23 -14.29 1.51
C ARG A 87 9.90 -14.60 2.19
N GLU A 88 9.85 -15.65 2.95
CA GLU A 88 8.65 -16.06 3.70
C GLU A 88 8.23 -14.99 4.69
N ARG A 89 9.18 -14.42 5.41
CA ARG A 89 8.89 -13.31 6.31
C ARG A 89 8.43 -12.06 5.57
N CYS A 90 9.08 -11.74 4.46
CA CYS A 90 8.69 -10.60 3.63
C CYS A 90 7.25 -10.73 3.17
N VAL A 91 6.87 -11.86 2.61
CA VAL A 91 5.50 -12.11 2.13
C VAL A 91 4.51 -12.07 3.29
N SER A 92 4.81 -12.73 4.38
CA SER A 92 3.95 -12.76 5.56
C SER A 92 3.71 -11.35 6.11
N ASP A 93 4.75 -10.56 6.25
CA ASP A 93 4.66 -9.19 6.77
C ASP A 93 3.89 -8.28 5.81
N ALA A 94 4.12 -8.42 4.52
CA ALA A 94 3.43 -7.63 3.50
C ALA A 94 1.93 -7.93 3.47
N VAL A 95 1.57 -9.21 3.53
CA VAL A 95 0.16 -9.62 3.58
C VAL A 95 -0.50 -9.13 4.87
N ALA A 96 0.16 -9.29 6.00
CA ALA A 96 -0.37 -8.83 7.28
C ALA A 96 -0.61 -7.31 7.29
N ALA A 97 0.31 -6.54 6.73
CA ALA A 97 0.15 -5.09 6.61
C ALA A 97 -1.04 -4.73 5.72
N ALA A 98 -1.19 -5.40 4.58
CA ALA A 98 -2.30 -5.18 3.67
C ALA A 98 -3.65 -5.55 4.29
N VAL A 99 -3.70 -6.65 5.01
CA VAL A 99 -4.91 -7.09 5.72
C VAL A 99 -5.33 -6.05 6.77
N ARG A 100 -4.39 -5.48 7.51
CA ARG A 100 -4.68 -4.41 8.46
C ARG A 100 -5.21 -3.16 7.75
N GLU A 101 -4.65 -2.83 6.61
CA GLU A 101 -5.08 -1.66 5.83
C GLU A 101 -6.51 -1.81 5.30
N VAL A 102 -6.87 -3.01 4.84
CA VAL A 102 -8.24 -3.31 4.41
C VAL A 102 -9.22 -3.22 5.59
N GLY A 103 -8.81 -3.61 6.79
CA GLY A 103 -9.60 -3.48 7.99
C GLY A 103 -10.80 -4.42 8.07
N ASN A 104 -10.81 -5.50 7.30
CA ASN A 104 -11.91 -6.46 7.30
C ASN A 104 -11.62 -7.65 8.21
N ARG A 105 -12.53 -7.90 9.16
CA ARG A 105 -12.34 -8.96 10.16
C ARG A 105 -12.25 -10.36 9.54
N ARG A 106 -13.08 -10.66 8.56
CA ARG A 106 -13.08 -11.97 7.90
C ARG A 106 -11.76 -12.25 7.19
N LEU A 107 -11.26 -11.25 6.51
CA LEU A 107 -9.97 -11.33 5.84
C LEU A 107 -8.84 -11.56 6.84
N ALA A 108 -8.86 -10.87 7.97
CA ALA A 108 -7.88 -11.04 9.03
C ALA A 108 -7.91 -12.46 9.61
N MET A 109 -9.10 -13.00 9.84
CA MET A 109 -9.27 -14.37 10.35
C MET A 109 -8.80 -15.41 9.35
N ASP A 110 -9.15 -15.24 8.07
CA ASP A 110 -8.73 -16.13 7.01
C ASP A 110 -7.21 -16.14 6.84
N ASN A 111 -6.60 -14.98 6.88
CA ASN A 111 -5.15 -14.87 6.83
C ASN A 111 -4.47 -15.57 8.02
N THR A 112 -5.01 -15.43 9.21
CA THR A 112 -4.49 -16.10 10.40
C THR A 112 -4.54 -17.61 10.25
N ARG A 113 -5.63 -18.15 9.74
CA ARG A 113 -5.75 -19.58 9.49
C ARG A 113 -4.74 -20.11 8.51
N ALA A 114 -4.43 -19.34 7.50
CA ALA A 114 -3.49 -19.75 6.47
C ALA A 114 -2.05 -19.82 6.97
N LEU A 115 -1.75 -19.21 8.12
CA LEU A 115 -0.44 -19.26 8.75
C LEU A 115 -0.23 -20.52 9.62
N PHE A 116 -1.29 -21.21 9.95
CA PHE A 116 -1.28 -22.43 10.74
C PHE A 116 -1.76 -23.61 9.91
#